data_1f458cf7a104833ec7aa29681c22cd06
#
_entry.id   1f458cf7a104833ec7aa29681c22cd06
#
_cell.length_a   1.000
_cell.length_b   1.000
_cell.length_c   1.000
_cell.angle_alpha   90.00
_cell.angle_beta   90.00
_cell.angle_gamma   90.00
#
_symmetry.space_group_name_H-M   'P 1'
#
loop_
_entity.id
_entity.type
_entity.pdbx_description
1 polymer ?
#
loop_
_entity_poly.entity_id
_entity_poly.type
_entity_poly.pdbx_seq_one_letter_code
_entity_poly.pdbx_strand_id
1 'polypeptide(L)'
;MACHISSSRVQAGQVAYKSSISDVTITRRPDGLYAWTETEREYLGQACQGQPVKTETETGYMQIADRVTLSDGTQADRLYIWETTDNNRDKDLARIEGDRLYITGFGDNVDDRLPRDAQGWPTALNRTVWHQR
;
A
#
# COMPACT_ATOMS: atom_id res chain seq x y z
N MET A 1 -3.92 -7.07 -2.90
CA MET A 1 -2.50 -7.44 -2.64
C MET A 1 -2.43 -8.92 -2.37
N ALA A 2 -1.38 -9.60 -2.84
CA ALA A 2 -1.19 -11.02 -2.57
C ALA A 2 -0.87 -11.28 -1.09
N CYS A 3 -1.13 -12.50 -0.62
CA CYS A 3 -0.74 -12.93 0.71
C CYS A 3 0.77 -12.82 0.91
N HIS A 4 1.20 -12.27 2.02
CA HIS A 4 2.60 -12.17 2.41
C HIS A 4 2.78 -12.50 3.89
N ILE A 5 3.99 -12.94 4.24
CA ILE A 5 4.31 -13.19 5.64
C ILE A 5 4.52 -11.84 6.33
N SER A 6 3.67 -11.52 7.31
CA SER A 6 3.69 -10.26 8.03
C SER A 6 4.59 -10.30 9.26
N SER A 7 4.75 -11.45 9.87
CA SER A 7 5.67 -11.66 11.00
C SER A 7 6.08 -13.11 11.16
N SER A 8 7.22 -13.31 11.81
CA SER A 8 7.67 -14.62 12.24
C SER A 8 8.24 -14.53 13.66
N ARG A 9 8.10 -15.61 14.42
CA ARG A 9 8.54 -15.67 15.81
C ARG A 9 9.01 -17.07 16.15
N VAL A 10 10.15 -17.18 16.80
CA VAL A 10 10.65 -18.46 17.30
C VAL A 10 10.06 -18.70 18.68
N GLN A 11 9.42 -19.86 18.86
CA GLN A 11 8.81 -20.28 20.11
C GLN A 11 9.02 -21.78 20.30
N ALA A 12 9.62 -22.18 21.42
CA ALA A 12 9.91 -23.58 21.75
C ALA A 12 10.69 -24.31 20.64
N GLY A 13 11.65 -23.63 19.99
CA GLY A 13 12.43 -24.21 18.88
C GLY A 13 11.72 -24.32 17.54
N GLN A 14 10.48 -23.84 17.44
CA GLN A 14 9.69 -23.80 16.22
C GLN A 14 9.47 -22.35 15.77
N VAL A 15 9.31 -22.16 14.45
CA VAL A 15 8.98 -20.85 13.89
C VAL A 15 7.47 -20.77 13.68
N ALA A 16 6.85 -19.79 14.34
CA ALA A 16 5.45 -19.44 14.13
C ALA A 16 5.37 -18.26 13.17
N TYR A 17 4.45 -18.32 12.21
CA TYR A 17 4.26 -17.29 11.19
C TYR A 17 2.87 -16.66 11.32
N LYS A 18 2.81 -15.42 10.94
CA LYS A 18 1.56 -14.74 10.58
C LYS A 18 1.64 -14.28 9.15
N SER A 19 0.54 -14.34 8.46
CA SER A 19 0.42 -13.83 7.09
C SER A 19 -0.72 -12.83 7.00
N SER A 20 -0.60 -11.92 6.07
CA SER A 20 -1.57 -10.85 5.85
C SER A 20 -1.92 -10.72 4.39
N ILE A 21 -3.14 -10.29 4.14
CA ILE A 21 -3.61 -9.87 2.83
C ILE A 21 -4.37 -8.56 2.98
N SER A 22 -4.14 -7.66 2.04
CA SER A 22 -4.73 -6.32 2.06
C SER A 22 -5.51 -6.07 0.78
N ASP A 23 -6.74 -5.57 0.92
CA ASP A 23 -7.59 -5.13 -0.19
C ASP A 23 -7.77 -3.62 -0.11
N VAL A 24 -7.58 -2.94 -1.23
CA VAL A 24 -7.79 -1.49 -1.34
C VAL A 24 -8.90 -1.21 -2.35
N THR A 25 -9.87 -0.43 -1.93
CA THR A 25 -10.93 0.10 -2.80
C THR A 25 -10.72 1.60 -2.98
N ILE A 26 -10.71 2.07 -4.22
CA ILE A 26 -10.52 3.49 -4.55
C ILE A 26 -11.71 3.95 -5.37
N THR A 27 -12.35 5.03 -4.95
CA THR A 27 -13.53 5.60 -5.61
C THR A 27 -13.32 7.09 -5.85
N ARG A 28 -13.57 7.53 -7.08
CA ARG A 28 -13.52 8.95 -7.44
C ARG A 28 -14.72 9.68 -6.84
N ARG A 29 -14.46 10.83 -6.23
CA ARG A 29 -15.49 11.72 -5.67
C ARG A 29 -15.84 12.84 -6.67
N PRO A 30 -17.04 13.43 -6.55
CA PRO A 30 -17.41 14.58 -7.37
C PRO A 30 -16.53 15.83 -7.18
N ASP A 31 -15.88 15.97 -5.99
CA ASP A 31 -14.98 17.08 -5.69
C ASP A 31 -13.56 16.94 -6.29
N GLY A 32 -13.31 15.87 -7.06
CA GLY A 32 -12.03 15.59 -7.69
C GLY A 32 -11.04 14.81 -6.82
N LEU A 33 -11.36 14.59 -5.54
CA LEU A 33 -10.60 13.69 -4.67
C LEU A 33 -10.98 12.24 -4.94
N TYR A 34 -10.13 11.33 -4.47
CA TYR A 34 -10.41 9.91 -4.40
C TYR A 34 -10.57 9.50 -2.96
N ALA A 35 -11.59 8.71 -2.67
CA ALA A 35 -11.75 8.05 -1.37
C ALA A 35 -11.18 6.64 -1.46
N TRP A 36 -10.43 6.24 -0.45
CA TRP A 36 -9.91 4.88 -0.38
C TRP A 36 -10.32 4.20 0.92
N THR A 37 -10.44 2.89 0.85
CA THR A 37 -10.63 2.00 1.98
C THR A 37 -9.64 0.86 1.85
N GLU A 38 -8.82 0.65 2.88
CA GLU A 38 -7.94 -0.51 2.99
C GLU A 38 -8.47 -1.44 4.07
N THR A 39 -8.58 -2.71 3.76
CA THR A 39 -8.92 -3.76 4.73
C THR A 39 -7.78 -4.77 4.75
N GLU A 40 -7.10 -4.85 5.88
CA GLU A 40 -6.07 -5.85 6.12
C GLU A 40 -6.61 -6.96 7.00
N ARG A 41 -6.36 -8.21 6.58
CA ARG A 41 -6.69 -9.41 7.35
C ARG A 41 -5.42 -10.15 7.68
N GLU A 42 -5.23 -10.46 8.95
CA GLU A 42 -4.09 -11.21 9.46
C GLU A 42 -4.53 -12.62 9.83
N TYR A 43 -3.72 -13.59 9.46
CA TYR A 43 -3.97 -15.02 9.66
C TYR A 43 -2.80 -15.65 10.41
N LEU A 44 -3.08 -16.73 11.14
CA LEU A 44 -2.03 -17.63 11.62
C LEU A 44 -1.52 -18.49 10.45
N GLY A 45 -0.20 -18.71 10.42
CA GLY A 45 0.45 -19.48 9.36
C GLY A 45 0.92 -18.60 8.19
N GLN A 46 1.29 -19.24 7.09
CA GLN A 46 1.99 -18.58 5.97
C GLN A 46 1.08 -18.27 4.77
N ALA A 47 -0.14 -18.77 4.73
CA ALA A 47 -0.92 -18.89 3.50
C ALA A 47 -2.21 -18.06 3.49
N CYS A 48 -2.45 -17.19 4.47
CA CYS A 48 -3.69 -16.40 4.59
C CYS A 48 -4.95 -17.28 4.48
N GLN A 49 -4.97 -18.39 5.19
CA GLN A 49 -6.05 -19.36 5.16
C GLN A 49 -6.76 -19.46 6.50
N GLY A 50 -8.04 -19.86 6.45
CA GLY A 50 -8.89 -20.02 7.62
C GLY A 50 -9.55 -18.71 8.05
N GLN A 51 -9.88 -18.63 9.33
CA GLN A 51 -10.44 -17.41 9.91
C GLN A 51 -9.32 -16.40 10.21
N PRO A 52 -9.46 -15.14 9.83
CA PRO A 52 -8.49 -14.13 10.21
C PRO A 52 -8.51 -13.95 11.74
N VAL A 53 -7.32 -13.80 12.32
CA VAL A 53 -7.16 -13.49 13.75
C VAL A 53 -7.28 -12.01 14.05
N LYS A 54 -7.14 -11.17 13.01
CA LYS A 54 -7.29 -9.73 13.11
C LYS A 54 -7.76 -9.18 11.77
N THR A 55 -8.68 -8.23 11.82
CA THR A 55 -9.13 -7.47 10.65
C THR A 55 -9.10 -6.00 11.02
N GLU A 56 -8.38 -5.21 10.24
CA GLU A 56 -8.32 -3.76 10.39
C GLU A 56 -8.80 -3.09 9.11
N THR A 57 -9.58 -2.03 9.25
CA THR A 57 -10.06 -1.23 8.13
C THR A 57 -9.68 0.22 8.37
N GLU A 58 -9.02 0.81 7.39
CA GLU A 58 -8.66 2.22 7.37
C GLU A 58 -9.30 2.89 6.18
N THR A 59 -9.64 4.15 6.34
CA THR A 59 -10.24 4.97 5.28
C THR A 59 -9.52 6.30 5.16
N GLY A 60 -9.52 6.84 3.97
CA GLY A 60 -8.90 8.14 3.76
C GLY A 60 -9.20 8.71 2.38
N TYR A 61 -8.42 9.70 2.04
CA TYR A 61 -8.51 10.39 0.76
C TYR A 61 -7.16 10.44 0.09
N MET A 62 -7.18 10.61 -1.22
CA MET A 62 -6.00 10.91 -2.00
C MET A 62 -6.29 11.98 -3.05
N GLN A 63 -5.26 12.71 -3.39
CA GLN A 63 -5.30 13.77 -4.38
C GLN A 63 -4.12 13.61 -5.33
N ILE A 64 -4.38 13.60 -6.63
CA ILE A 64 -3.32 13.60 -7.64
C ILE A 64 -2.71 15.00 -7.66
N ALA A 65 -1.41 15.09 -7.43
CA ALA A 65 -0.66 16.35 -7.52
C ALA A 65 -0.24 16.62 -8.98
N ASP A 66 0.50 15.71 -9.58
CA ASP A 66 0.97 15.80 -10.97
C ASP A 66 1.50 14.44 -11.45
N ARG A 67 1.89 14.40 -12.72
CA ARG A 67 2.57 13.24 -13.31
C ARG A 67 4.03 13.56 -13.54
N VAL A 68 4.90 12.60 -13.20
CA VAL A 68 6.35 12.73 -13.33
C VAL A 68 6.92 11.54 -14.09
N THR A 69 8.12 11.74 -14.65
CA THR A 69 8.93 10.67 -15.21
C THR A 69 10.01 10.32 -14.20
N LEU A 70 10.04 9.05 -13.78
CA LEU A 70 11.02 8.54 -12.84
C LEU A 70 12.39 8.33 -13.54
N SER A 71 13.43 8.08 -12.76
CA SER A 71 14.79 7.90 -13.27
C SER A 71 14.95 6.71 -14.24
N ASP A 72 14.08 5.70 -14.14
CA ASP A 72 14.05 4.55 -15.04
C ASP A 72 13.21 4.78 -16.32
N GLY A 73 12.70 6.00 -16.53
CA GLY A 73 11.82 6.35 -17.64
C GLY A 73 10.34 6.05 -17.41
N THR A 74 9.98 5.44 -16.30
CA THR A 74 8.59 5.15 -15.96
C THR A 74 7.84 6.43 -15.59
N GLN A 75 6.63 6.60 -16.13
CA GLN A 75 5.74 7.66 -15.70
C GLN A 75 4.87 7.21 -14.54
N ALA A 76 4.72 8.07 -13.54
CA ALA A 76 3.89 7.81 -12.37
C ALA A 76 3.17 9.09 -11.94
N ASP A 77 2.04 8.91 -11.28
CA ASP A 77 1.32 10.01 -10.65
C ASP A 77 1.83 10.21 -9.23
N ARG A 78 2.16 11.45 -8.86
CA ARG A 78 2.44 11.84 -7.49
C ARG A 78 1.13 12.11 -6.79
N LEU A 79 0.99 11.57 -5.59
CA LEU A 79 -0.24 11.62 -4.81
C LEU A 79 0.03 12.19 -3.42
N TYR A 80 -0.94 12.95 -2.92
CA TYR A 80 -1.10 13.15 -1.48
C TYR A 80 -2.09 12.09 -0.97
N ILE A 81 -1.74 11.41 0.10
CA ILE A 81 -2.58 10.39 0.74
C ILE A 81 -2.70 10.73 2.22
N TRP A 82 -3.92 10.70 2.75
CA TRP A 82 -4.15 10.91 4.18
C TRP A 82 -5.34 10.10 4.68
N GLU A 83 -5.28 9.75 5.95
CA GLU A 83 -6.39 9.07 6.62
C GLU A 83 -7.45 10.07 7.06
N THR A 84 -8.71 9.62 7.17
CA THR A 84 -9.83 10.48 7.62
C THR A 84 -9.65 10.98 9.05
N THR A 85 -8.85 10.28 9.86
CA THR A 85 -8.59 10.60 11.28
C THR A 85 -7.30 11.38 11.48
N ASP A 86 -6.53 11.62 10.42
CA ASP A 86 -5.23 12.28 10.49
C ASP A 86 -5.16 13.39 9.43
N ASN A 87 -4.55 14.52 9.79
CA ASN A 87 -4.33 15.64 8.86
C ASN A 87 -2.98 15.56 8.14
N ASN A 88 -2.14 14.59 8.47
CA ASN A 88 -0.85 14.40 7.81
C ASN A 88 -1.06 13.84 6.41
N ARG A 89 -0.51 14.56 5.42
CA ARG A 89 -0.56 14.15 4.03
C ARG A 89 0.76 13.52 3.65
N ASP A 90 0.73 12.23 3.40
CA ASP A 90 1.89 11.51 2.88
C ASP A 90 2.04 11.76 1.39
N LYS A 91 3.27 11.72 0.92
CA LYS A 91 3.63 11.88 -0.48
C LYS A 91 3.99 10.53 -1.05
N ASP A 92 3.25 10.10 -2.05
CA ASP A 92 3.35 8.76 -2.62
C ASP A 92 3.27 8.78 -4.14
N LEU A 93 3.51 7.63 -4.76
CA LEU A 93 3.45 7.42 -6.20
C LEU A 93 2.43 6.33 -6.53
N ALA A 94 1.76 6.48 -7.66
CA ALA A 94 0.91 5.45 -8.22
C ALA A 94 1.12 5.30 -9.72
N ARG A 95 0.97 4.07 -10.22
CA ARG A 95 0.97 3.73 -11.63
C ARG A 95 0.09 2.53 -11.90
N ILE A 96 -0.68 2.60 -12.95
CA ILE A 96 -1.45 1.46 -13.46
C ILE A 96 -0.70 0.87 -14.64
N GLU A 97 -0.44 -0.42 -14.59
CA GLU A 97 0.13 -1.22 -15.68
C GLU A 97 -0.76 -2.42 -15.94
N GLY A 98 -1.52 -2.37 -17.04
CA GLY A 98 -2.50 -3.41 -17.33
C GLY A 98 -3.60 -3.47 -16.27
N ASP A 99 -3.71 -4.61 -15.60
CA ASP A 99 -4.66 -4.85 -14.51
C ASP A 99 -4.04 -4.70 -13.12
N ARG A 100 -2.80 -4.20 -13.03
CA ARG A 100 -2.08 -3.99 -11.77
C ARG A 100 -2.00 -2.52 -11.41
N LEU A 101 -2.31 -2.22 -10.17
CA LEU A 101 -2.04 -0.92 -9.56
C LEU A 101 -0.82 -1.04 -8.66
N TYR A 102 0.24 -0.31 -9.01
CA TYR A 102 1.37 -0.07 -8.13
C TYR A 102 1.11 1.24 -7.40
N ILE A 103 1.08 1.20 -6.09
CA ILE A 103 0.88 2.39 -5.26
C ILE A 103 1.72 2.27 -4.00
N THR A 104 2.51 3.29 -3.69
CA THR A 104 3.24 3.36 -2.44
C THR A 104 2.31 3.81 -1.31
N GLY A 105 2.65 3.48 -0.08
CA GLY A 105 1.87 3.86 1.09
C GLY A 105 0.84 2.84 1.55
N PHE A 106 0.63 1.75 0.81
CA PHE A 106 -0.30 0.68 1.20
C PHE A 106 0.42 -0.67 1.27
N GLY A 107 0.35 -1.30 2.44
CA GLY A 107 0.57 -2.74 2.59
C GLY A 107 1.99 -3.26 2.64
N ASP A 108 3.04 -2.43 2.59
CA ASP A 108 4.41 -2.94 2.68
C ASP A 108 5.37 -1.92 3.31
N ASN A 109 6.11 -2.36 4.33
CA ASN A 109 7.16 -1.58 4.98
C ASN A 109 8.34 -1.22 4.06
N VAL A 110 8.45 -1.86 2.89
CA VAL A 110 9.47 -1.53 1.89
C VAL A 110 9.32 -0.08 1.40
N ASP A 111 8.10 0.46 1.40
CA ASP A 111 7.85 1.83 0.97
C ASP A 111 8.62 2.86 1.80
N ASP A 112 8.86 2.59 3.08
CA ASP A 112 9.65 3.45 3.96
C ASP A 112 11.13 3.53 3.56
N ARG A 113 11.60 2.59 2.74
CA ARG A 113 12.98 2.50 2.26
C ARG A 113 13.15 3.04 0.86
N LEU A 114 12.09 3.46 0.20
CA LEU A 114 12.18 4.04 -1.13
C LEU A 114 12.97 5.35 -1.08
N PRO A 115 13.85 5.60 -2.06
CA PRO A 115 14.55 6.86 -2.14
C PRO A 115 13.55 8.00 -2.36
N ARG A 116 13.80 9.13 -1.73
CA ARG A 116 12.95 10.33 -1.83
C ARG A 116 13.78 11.52 -2.29
N ASP A 117 13.14 12.42 -3.01
CA ASP A 117 13.75 13.68 -3.41
C ASP A 117 13.77 14.71 -2.26
N ALA A 118 14.29 15.91 -2.53
CA ALA A 118 14.40 16.98 -1.54
C ALA A 118 13.04 17.47 -1.02
N GLN A 119 11.97 17.28 -1.78
CA GLN A 119 10.59 17.65 -1.40
C GLN A 119 9.86 16.49 -0.70
N GLY A 120 10.48 15.34 -0.56
CA GLY A 120 9.92 14.18 0.12
C GLY A 120 9.12 13.22 -0.77
N TRP A 121 9.12 13.40 -2.09
CA TRP A 121 8.47 12.47 -3.01
C TRP A 121 9.31 11.23 -3.24
N PRO A 122 8.71 10.02 -3.27
CA PRO A 122 9.43 8.85 -3.72
C PRO A 122 9.91 9.03 -5.16
N THR A 123 11.09 8.53 -5.47
CA THR A 123 11.68 8.61 -6.81
C THR A 123 11.66 7.27 -7.55
N ALA A 124 11.11 6.23 -6.92
CA ALA A 124 10.95 4.90 -7.49
C ALA A 124 9.62 4.29 -7.02
N LEU A 125 9.08 3.39 -7.83
CA LEU A 125 7.93 2.56 -7.46
C LEU A 125 8.41 1.33 -6.69
N ASN A 126 7.59 0.88 -5.74
CA ASN A 126 7.73 -0.45 -5.17
C ASN A 126 7.09 -1.46 -6.14
N ARG A 127 7.91 -2.30 -6.75
CA ARG A 127 7.46 -3.31 -7.73
C ARG A 127 7.11 -4.66 -7.10
N THR A 128 7.33 -4.81 -5.80
CA THR A 128 7.10 -6.09 -5.11
C THR A 128 5.66 -6.24 -4.63
N VAL A 129 4.92 -5.15 -4.54
CA VAL A 129 3.53 -5.12 -4.10
C VAL A 129 2.66 -4.45 -5.15
N TRP A 130 1.58 -5.11 -5.53
CA TRP A 130 0.57 -4.55 -6.42
C TRP A 130 -0.82 -4.98 -5.99
N HIS A 131 -1.80 -4.21 -6.42
CA HIS A 131 -3.20 -4.53 -6.24
C HIS A 131 -3.82 -4.90 -7.59
N GLN A 132 -4.64 -5.94 -7.60
CA GLN A 132 -5.37 -6.36 -8.78
C GLN A 132 -6.55 -5.42 -9.02
N ARG A 133 -6.72 -4.99 -10.25
CA ARG A 133 -7.91 -4.21 -10.66
C ARG A 133 -9.12 -5.11 -10.81
#